data_138d123b89aecea48dd551239d7b4b74
#
_entry.id   138d123b89aecea48dd551239d7b4b74
#
_cell.length_a   1.000
_cell.length_b   1.000
_cell.length_c   1.000
_cell.angle_alpha   90.00
_cell.angle_beta   90.00
_cell.angle_gamma   90.00
#
_symmetry.space_group_name_H-M   'P 1'
#
loop_
_entity.id
_entity.type
_entity.pdbx_description
1 polymer ?
#
loop_
_entity_poly.entity_id
_entity_poly.type
_entity_poly.pdbx_seq_one_letter_code
_entity_poly.pdbx_strand_id
1 'polypeptide(L)'
;MRAFRILLIGVFLMPISSAQASPKYVFPVSGCKYTYARSHHDYPATDILAKIGCDFVAPTSGVIDEVNRVDRFTWKTNLGADRGGLSVSMIGDDGVRYYGSHLFFIPEEIVSGFRVNAGDLIGKTGNSGDAKGTAPHLHFGISWPTKNGIWWVRRGELYPWKYLDAWKVGKDLSPAKSVKALEKKLGTIPVHTGY
;
A
#
# COMPACT_ATOMS: atom_id res chain seq x y z
N MET A 1 55.37 30.07 42.76
CA MET A 1 54.20 29.23 42.55
C MET A 1 53.56 29.61 41.18
N ARG A 2 53.67 28.75 40.15
CA ARG A 2 53.12 28.97 38.82
C ARG A 2 51.79 28.24 38.74
N ALA A 3 50.68 28.98 38.57
CA ALA A 3 49.33 28.42 38.40
C ALA A 3 49.15 27.92 36.98
N PHE A 4 48.90 26.60 36.85
CA PHE A 4 48.52 25.94 35.55
C PHE A 4 47.05 26.18 35.32
N ARG A 5 46.69 26.94 34.25
CA ARG A 5 45.32 27.07 33.79
C ARG A 5 45.00 25.93 32.86
N ILE A 6 44.15 25.02 33.27
CA ILE A 6 43.59 23.94 32.41
C ILE A 6 42.46 24.57 31.56
N LEU A 7 42.66 24.59 30.25
CA LEU A 7 41.66 25.00 29.30
C LEU A 7 40.77 23.76 28.93
N LEU A 8 39.55 23.73 29.46
CA LEU A 8 38.55 22.72 29.10
C LEU A 8 37.97 23.07 27.73
N ILE A 9 38.35 22.32 26.69
CA ILE A 9 37.72 22.40 25.37
C ILE A 9 36.44 21.55 25.41
N GLY A 10 35.29 22.18 25.50
CA GLY A 10 33.99 21.53 25.40
C GLY A 10 33.74 21.11 23.95
N VAL A 11 33.72 19.81 23.69
CA VAL A 11 33.29 19.27 22.41
C VAL A 11 31.76 19.35 22.34
N PHE A 12 31.26 20.29 21.54
CA PHE A 12 29.82 20.37 21.25
C PHE A 12 29.46 19.34 20.17
N LEU A 13 28.90 18.19 20.59
CA LEU A 13 28.29 17.23 19.69
C LEU A 13 26.98 17.80 19.17
N MET A 14 26.99 18.33 17.95
CA MET A 14 25.74 18.69 17.27
C MET A 14 24.97 17.42 16.91
N PRO A 15 23.66 17.33 17.19
CA PRO A 15 22.86 16.21 16.73
C PRO A 15 22.82 16.23 15.20
N ILE A 16 23.28 15.14 14.58
CA ILE A 16 23.13 14.92 13.14
C ILE A 16 21.65 14.64 12.92
N SER A 17 20.89 15.66 12.52
CA SER A 17 19.52 15.48 12.02
C SER A 17 19.60 14.74 10.71
N SER A 18 19.27 13.44 10.68
CA SER A 18 19.11 12.69 9.45
C SER A 18 17.91 13.30 8.70
N ALA A 19 18.19 14.06 7.66
CA ALA A 19 17.16 14.48 6.73
C ALA A 19 16.54 13.22 6.11
N GLN A 20 15.33 12.87 6.57
CA GLN A 20 14.58 11.77 5.99
C GLN A 20 14.23 12.18 4.56
N ALA A 21 14.75 11.45 3.57
CA ALA A 21 14.39 11.69 2.18
C ALA A 21 12.88 11.58 2.02
N SER A 22 12.28 12.52 1.30
CA SER A 22 10.84 12.45 1.00
C SER A 22 10.52 11.13 0.32
N PRO A 23 9.38 10.47 0.65
CA PRO A 23 9.03 9.20 0.05
C PRO A 23 8.92 9.33 -1.47
N LYS A 24 9.58 8.45 -2.18
CA LYS A 24 9.45 8.32 -3.64
C LYS A 24 8.26 7.43 -3.95
N TYR A 25 7.41 7.85 -4.89
CA TYR A 25 6.25 7.07 -5.32
C TYR A 25 6.45 6.53 -6.73
N VAL A 26 5.98 5.29 -6.94
CA VAL A 26 5.96 4.64 -8.25
C VAL A 26 4.56 4.07 -8.54
N PHE A 27 4.23 3.93 -9.82
CA PHE A 27 2.98 3.29 -10.24
C PHE A 27 3.01 1.81 -9.84
N PRO A 28 1.93 1.26 -9.22
CA PRO A 28 1.97 -0.06 -8.59
C PRO A 28 2.02 -1.26 -9.56
N VAL A 29 1.83 -1.05 -10.86
CA VAL A 29 1.99 -2.10 -11.88
C VAL A 29 3.14 -1.76 -12.81
N SER A 30 4.09 -2.70 -12.99
CA SER A 30 5.23 -2.52 -13.87
C SER A 30 5.42 -3.71 -14.82
N GLY A 31 6.31 -3.53 -15.82
CA GLY A 31 6.67 -4.57 -16.78
C GLY A 31 5.60 -4.95 -17.83
N CYS A 32 4.43 -4.31 -17.79
CA CYS A 32 3.31 -4.62 -18.67
C CYS A 32 2.55 -3.37 -19.15
N LYS A 33 1.75 -3.55 -20.20
CA LYS A 33 0.70 -2.59 -20.54
C LYS A 33 -0.45 -2.72 -19.55
N TYR A 34 -1.00 -1.61 -19.12
CA TYR A 34 -2.12 -1.54 -18.20
C TYR A 34 -3.08 -0.41 -18.56
N THR A 35 -4.32 -0.53 -18.10
CA THR A 35 -5.34 0.52 -18.14
C THR A 35 -6.09 0.54 -16.82
N TYR A 36 -6.69 1.67 -16.44
CA TYR A 36 -7.57 1.77 -15.28
C TYR A 36 -8.66 2.80 -15.50
N ALA A 37 -9.84 2.52 -14.93
CA ALA A 37 -10.96 3.44 -14.97
C ALA A 37 -10.93 4.37 -13.75
N ARG A 38 -11.61 5.51 -13.83
CA ARG A 38 -11.84 6.43 -12.70
C ARG A 38 -13.16 6.14 -12.01
N SER A 39 -13.55 4.87 -11.99
CA SER A 39 -14.73 4.36 -11.31
C SER A 39 -14.41 3.00 -10.71
N HIS A 40 -14.95 2.73 -9.58
CA HIS A 40 -14.98 1.43 -8.92
C HIS A 40 -16.39 1.25 -8.37
N HIS A 41 -16.81 0.01 -8.08
CA HIS A 41 -18.20 -0.33 -7.74
C HIS A 41 -18.73 0.49 -6.57
N ASP A 42 -18.56 -0.01 -5.33
CA ASP A 42 -19.32 0.47 -4.18
C ASP A 42 -18.45 1.25 -3.18
N TYR A 43 -17.12 1.23 -3.35
CA TYR A 43 -16.18 1.85 -2.42
C TYR A 43 -14.95 2.43 -3.14
N PRO A 44 -14.21 3.34 -2.48
CA PRO A 44 -13.06 4.00 -3.08
C PRO A 44 -11.87 3.06 -3.30
N ALA A 45 -11.70 2.60 -4.54
CA ALA A 45 -10.57 1.81 -5.01
C ALA A 45 -10.44 1.98 -6.53
N THR A 46 -9.57 1.22 -7.17
CA THR A 46 -9.52 1.08 -8.64
C THR A 46 -9.00 -0.28 -9.04
N ASP A 47 -9.51 -0.78 -10.17
CA ASP A 47 -9.00 -1.98 -10.82
C ASP A 47 -8.05 -1.56 -11.94
N ILE A 48 -6.80 -1.97 -11.81
CA ILE A 48 -5.76 -1.75 -12.82
C ILE A 48 -5.71 -3.00 -13.69
N LEU A 49 -6.36 -2.93 -14.85
CA LEU A 49 -6.39 -4.03 -15.83
C LEU A 49 -4.98 -4.28 -16.37
N ALA A 50 -4.49 -5.48 -16.20
CA ALA A 50 -3.17 -5.91 -16.64
C ALA A 50 -3.21 -7.44 -16.85
N LYS A 51 -2.30 -7.98 -17.68
CA LYS A 51 -2.20 -9.44 -17.88
C LYS A 51 -1.84 -10.15 -16.58
N ILE A 52 -2.21 -11.42 -16.45
CA ILE A 52 -1.70 -12.29 -15.38
C ILE A 52 -0.18 -12.30 -15.42
N GLY A 53 0.46 -12.16 -14.25
CA GLY A 53 1.91 -12.21 -14.10
C GLY A 53 2.64 -10.88 -14.26
N CYS A 54 1.94 -9.76 -14.50
CA CYS A 54 2.56 -8.42 -14.41
C CYS A 54 3.00 -8.13 -12.97
N ASP A 55 4.07 -7.35 -12.82
CA ASP A 55 4.61 -7.06 -11.49
C ASP A 55 3.69 -6.10 -10.73
N PHE A 56 3.27 -6.50 -9.55
CA PHE A 56 2.77 -5.61 -8.52
C PHE A 56 3.96 -5.18 -7.67
N VAL A 57 4.28 -3.90 -7.70
CA VAL A 57 5.42 -3.34 -6.98
C VAL A 57 4.96 -2.43 -5.85
N ALA A 58 5.80 -2.32 -4.82
CA ALA A 58 5.57 -1.41 -3.70
C ALA A 58 5.47 0.03 -4.20
N PRO A 59 4.33 0.73 -4.02
CA PRO A 59 4.16 2.09 -4.54
C PRO A 59 5.03 3.13 -3.85
N THR A 60 5.53 2.82 -2.66
CA THR A 60 6.50 3.62 -1.90
C THR A 60 7.29 2.69 -0.97
N SER A 61 8.36 3.20 -0.35
CA SER A 61 9.08 2.44 0.69
C SER A 61 8.19 2.26 1.93
N GLY A 62 8.34 1.12 2.62
CA GLY A 62 7.49 0.81 3.78
C GLY A 62 7.71 -0.60 4.30
N VAL A 63 6.73 -1.10 5.03
CA VAL A 63 6.75 -2.43 5.66
C VAL A 63 5.49 -3.19 5.23
N ILE A 64 5.65 -4.46 4.86
CA ILE A 64 4.53 -5.35 4.58
C ILE A 64 3.71 -5.55 5.85
N ASP A 65 2.41 -5.34 5.75
CA ASP A 65 1.46 -5.38 6.86
C ASP A 65 0.76 -6.73 6.93
N GLU A 66 0.00 -7.08 5.87
CA GLU A 66 -0.72 -8.33 5.79
C GLU A 66 -0.46 -9.04 4.45
N VAL A 67 -0.37 -10.38 4.49
CA VAL A 67 -0.24 -11.22 3.29
C VAL A 67 -1.26 -12.33 3.35
N ASN A 68 -2.10 -12.46 2.32
CA ASN A 68 -2.98 -13.61 2.14
C ASN A 68 -2.53 -14.45 0.94
N ARG A 69 -2.06 -15.68 1.22
CA ARG A 69 -1.58 -16.64 0.21
C ARG A 69 -2.60 -17.71 -0.14
N VAL A 70 -3.79 -17.67 0.48
CA VAL A 70 -4.81 -18.69 0.30
C VAL A 70 -6.08 -18.07 -0.25
N ASP A 71 -6.47 -18.50 -1.44
CA ASP A 71 -7.75 -18.11 -2.03
C ASP A 71 -8.88 -18.95 -1.44
N ARG A 72 -9.59 -18.39 -0.45
CA ARG A 72 -10.73 -19.02 0.23
C ARG A 72 -12.07 -18.63 -0.37
N PHE A 73 -12.08 -17.77 -1.37
CA PHE A 73 -13.33 -17.26 -1.93
C PHE A 73 -14.13 -18.37 -2.61
N THR A 74 -15.42 -18.40 -2.30
CA THR A 74 -16.40 -19.20 -3.02
C THR A 74 -17.66 -18.37 -3.25
N TRP A 75 -18.30 -18.53 -4.40
CA TRP A 75 -19.59 -17.89 -4.69
C TRP A 75 -20.70 -18.33 -3.73
N LYS A 76 -20.56 -19.51 -3.12
CA LYS A 76 -21.53 -20.03 -2.16
C LYS A 76 -21.55 -19.23 -0.87
N THR A 77 -20.39 -18.88 -0.31
CA THR A 77 -20.27 -18.12 0.94
C THR A 77 -20.25 -16.62 0.71
N ASN A 78 -19.64 -16.20 -0.38
CA ASN A 78 -19.47 -14.79 -0.81
C ASN A 78 -19.01 -13.86 0.33
N LEU A 79 -18.13 -14.35 1.19
CA LEU A 79 -17.62 -13.58 2.33
C LEU A 79 -16.75 -12.43 1.85
N GLY A 80 -17.05 -11.20 2.25
CA GLY A 80 -16.32 -10.00 1.84
C GLY A 80 -14.82 -10.05 2.19
N ALA A 81 -14.46 -10.65 3.32
CA ALA A 81 -13.07 -10.85 3.73
C ALA A 81 -12.25 -11.72 2.76
N ASP A 82 -12.90 -12.63 2.03
CA ASP A 82 -12.26 -13.59 1.14
C ASP A 82 -12.24 -13.13 -0.33
N ARG A 83 -13.04 -12.12 -0.69
CA ARG A 83 -13.18 -11.64 -2.08
C ARG A 83 -11.86 -11.26 -2.74
N GLY A 84 -10.94 -10.69 -2.01
CA GLY A 84 -9.63 -10.30 -2.56
C GLY A 84 -8.74 -11.46 -3.04
N GLY A 85 -9.04 -12.72 -2.65
CA GLY A 85 -8.17 -13.86 -2.97
C GLY A 85 -6.76 -13.67 -2.42
N LEU A 86 -5.72 -13.96 -3.24
CA LEU A 86 -4.34 -13.67 -2.86
C LEU A 86 -4.15 -12.14 -2.81
N SER A 87 -3.54 -11.65 -1.73
CA SER A 87 -3.39 -10.22 -1.54
C SER A 87 -2.17 -9.85 -0.68
N VAL A 88 -1.68 -8.63 -0.89
CA VAL A 88 -0.63 -8.00 -0.10
C VAL A 88 -1.08 -6.62 0.32
N SER A 89 -0.86 -6.29 1.59
CA SER A 89 -1.03 -4.97 2.17
C SER A 89 0.30 -4.49 2.74
N MET A 90 0.63 -3.23 2.57
CA MET A 90 1.81 -2.61 3.15
C MET A 90 1.46 -1.25 3.78
N ILE A 91 2.23 -0.86 4.78
CA ILE A 91 2.21 0.48 5.36
C ILE A 91 3.44 1.22 4.82
N GLY A 92 3.20 2.28 4.07
CA GLY A 92 4.26 3.15 3.58
C GLY A 92 4.90 3.97 4.70
N ASP A 93 6.12 4.47 4.47
CA ASP A 93 6.82 5.37 5.40
C ASP A 93 6.06 6.68 5.62
N ASP A 94 5.08 6.97 4.76
CA ASP A 94 4.13 8.08 4.87
C ASP A 94 2.92 7.78 5.78
N GLY A 95 2.88 6.58 6.40
CA GLY A 95 1.82 6.13 7.30
C GLY A 95 0.53 5.69 6.58
N VAL A 96 0.54 5.57 5.26
CA VAL A 96 -0.61 5.17 4.45
C VAL A 96 -0.57 3.66 4.18
N ARG A 97 -1.73 3.01 4.22
CA ARG A 97 -1.88 1.62 3.77
C ARG A 97 -2.12 1.59 2.27
N TYR A 98 -1.36 0.71 1.60
CA TYR A 98 -1.50 0.36 0.19
C TYR A 98 -1.85 -1.12 0.08
N TYR A 99 -2.93 -1.43 -0.61
CA TYR A 99 -3.45 -2.79 -0.73
C TYR A 99 -3.55 -3.20 -2.20
N GLY A 100 -3.09 -4.42 -2.50
CA GLY A 100 -3.28 -5.05 -3.81
C GLY A 100 -3.83 -6.46 -3.66
N SER A 101 -4.85 -6.79 -4.45
CA SER A 101 -5.49 -8.11 -4.42
C SER A 101 -5.75 -8.70 -5.81
N HIS A 102 -6.39 -9.87 -5.84
CA HIS A 102 -6.58 -10.74 -7.01
C HIS A 102 -5.27 -11.24 -7.59
N LEU A 103 -4.23 -11.38 -6.75
CA LEU A 103 -2.90 -11.76 -7.21
C LEU A 103 -2.88 -13.21 -7.72
N PHE A 104 -1.92 -13.47 -8.62
CA PHE A 104 -1.58 -14.80 -9.10
C PHE A 104 -0.46 -15.42 -8.27
N PHE A 105 0.50 -14.59 -7.83
CA PHE A 105 1.69 -15.03 -7.12
C PHE A 105 2.16 -13.94 -6.14
N ILE A 106 2.75 -14.39 -5.04
CA ILE A 106 3.40 -13.54 -4.02
C ILE A 106 4.75 -14.18 -3.71
N PRO A 107 5.90 -13.47 -3.87
CA PRO A 107 7.22 -14.01 -3.53
C PRO A 107 7.29 -14.49 -2.07
N GLU A 108 8.03 -15.55 -1.78
CA GLU A 108 8.05 -16.19 -0.46
C GLU A 108 8.55 -15.27 0.65
N GLU A 109 9.51 -14.39 0.32
CA GLU A 109 10.09 -13.39 1.22
C GLU A 109 9.11 -12.28 1.62
N ILE A 110 8.03 -12.08 0.87
CA ILE A 110 7.02 -11.06 1.18
C ILE A 110 6.14 -11.57 2.32
N VAL A 111 6.52 -11.24 3.53
CA VAL A 111 5.83 -11.61 4.77
C VAL A 111 5.58 -10.37 5.63
N SER A 112 4.62 -10.43 6.56
CA SER A 112 4.39 -9.33 7.51
C SER A 112 5.66 -8.96 8.26
N GLY A 113 5.96 -7.66 8.34
CA GLY A 113 7.18 -7.11 8.91
C GLY A 113 8.36 -6.98 7.92
N PHE A 114 8.27 -7.52 6.71
CA PHE A 114 9.31 -7.39 5.70
C PHE A 114 9.39 -5.94 5.17
N ARG A 115 10.61 -5.38 5.14
CA ARG A 115 10.86 -4.03 4.63
C ARG A 115 11.00 -4.06 3.11
N VAL A 116 10.34 -3.12 2.43
CA VAL A 116 10.43 -2.95 0.97
C VAL A 116 10.76 -1.50 0.63
N ASN A 117 11.41 -1.31 -0.53
CA ASN A 117 11.63 -0.01 -1.13
C ASN A 117 10.60 0.25 -2.23
N ALA A 118 10.40 1.51 -2.59
CA ALA A 118 9.58 1.86 -3.74
C ALA A 118 10.06 1.12 -5.01
N GLY A 119 9.16 0.41 -5.67
CA GLY A 119 9.45 -0.38 -6.87
C GLY A 119 9.86 -1.82 -6.63
N ASP A 120 10.06 -2.26 -5.38
CA ASP A 120 10.33 -3.68 -5.08
C ASP A 120 9.10 -4.54 -5.44
N LEU A 121 9.36 -5.74 -5.99
CA LEU A 121 8.32 -6.71 -6.34
C LEU A 121 7.66 -7.24 -5.06
N ILE A 122 6.34 -7.08 -4.94
CA ILE A 122 5.57 -7.58 -3.79
C ILE A 122 4.47 -8.57 -4.19
N GLY A 123 4.23 -8.76 -5.48
CA GLY A 123 3.28 -9.73 -6.01
C GLY A 123 3.21 -9.70 -7.52
N LYS A 124 2.38 -10.56 -8.10
CA LYS A 124 2.06 -10.54 -9.52
C LYS A 124 0.56 -10.52 -9.73
N THR A 125 0.09 -9.69 -10.65
CA THR A 125 -1.32 -9.54 -11.01
C THR A 125 -1.94 -10.86 -11.45
N GLY A 126 -3.21 -11.03 -11.17
CA GLY A 126 -3.96 -12.24 -11.48
C GLY A 126 -5.46 -12.02 -11.58
N ASN A 127 -6.22 -12.99 -11.13
CA ASN A 127 -7.68 -12.97 -11.03
C ASN A 127 -8.19 -13.91 -9.92
N SER A 128 -7.47 -14.05 -8.82
CA SER A 128 -7.93 -14.84 -7.66
C SER A 128 -9.10 -14.15 -6.93
N GLY A 129 -9.72 -14.84 -6.01
CA GLY A 129 -10.88 -14.34 -5.30
C GLY A 129 -12.13 -14.25 -6.18
N ASP A 130 -12.93 -13.20 -6.00
CA ASP A 130 -14.14 -12.95 -6.80
C ASP A 130 -13.86 -12.39 -8.19
N ALA A 131 -12.59 -12.10 -8.51
CA ALA A 131 -12.14 -11.78 -9.86
C ALA A 131 -12.09 -13.02 -10.79
N LYS A 132 -12.31 -14.22 -10.30
CA LYS A 132 -12.41 -15.44 -11.14
C LYS A 132 -13.47 -15.28 -12.22
N GLY A 133 -13.05 -15.49 -13.48
CA GLY A 133 -13.94 -15.33 -14.64
C GLY A 133 -14.03 -13.91 -15.18
N THR A 134 -13.34 -12.95 -14.59
CA THR A 134 -13.21 -11.56 -15.09
C THR A 134 -11.85 -11.34 -15.78
N ALA A 135 -11.68 -10.17 -16.41
CA ALA A 135 -10.39 -9.76 -16.93
C ALA A 135 -9.36 -9.64 -15.80
N PRO A 136 -8.13 -10.14 -15.97
CA PRO A 136 -7.10 -10.03 -14.96
C PRO A 136 -6.79 -8.58 -14.62
N HIS A 137 -6.60 -8.30 -13.33
CA HIS A 137 -6.33 -6.96 -12.84
C HIS A 137 -5.66 -6.98 -11.46
N LEU A 138 -5.12 -5.85 -11.07
CA LEU A 138 -4.78 -5.53 -9.69
C LEU A 138 -5.90 -4.66 -9.13
N HIS A 139 -6.68 -5.17 -8.19
CA HIS A 139 -7.46 -4.29 -7.34
C HIS A 139 -6.51 -3.52 -6.43
N PHE A 140 -6.55 -2.18 -6.51
CA PHE A 140 -5.64 -1.31 -5.77
C PHE A 140 -6.42 -0.34 -4.87
N GLY A 141 -6.15 -0.43 -3.55
CA GLY A 141 -6.76 0.38 -2.52
C GLY A 141 -5.75 1.24 -1.76
N ILE A 142 -6.19 2.43 -1.35
CA ILE A 142 -5.45 3.34 -0.45
C ILE A 142 -6.33 3.60 0.78
N SER A 143 -5.76 3.40 1.98
CA SER A 143 -6.47 3.63 3.24
C SER A 143 -5.50 3.97 4.37
N TRP A 144 -5.97 3.96 5.61
CA TRP A 144 -5.15 4.07 6.82
C TRP A 144 -4.96 2.70 7.48
N PRO A 145 -3.91 2.53 8.32
CA PRO A 145 -3.69 1.30 9.06
C PRO A 145 -4.82 1.03 10.05
N THR A 146 -5.24 -0.23 10.13
CA THR A 146 -6.22 -0.74 11.10
C THR A 146 -5.71 -2.06 11.69
N LYS A 147 -6.35 -2.56 12.74
CA LYS A 147 -6.13 -3.93 13.21
C LYS A 147 -6.50 -4.93 12.12
N ASN A 148 -5.84 -6.09 12.15
CA ASN A 148 -6.17 -7.22 11.27
C ASN A 148 -7.67 -7.56 11.38
N GLY A 149 -8.26 -7.98 10.27
CA GLY A 149 -9.68 -8.31 10.20
C GLY A 149 -10.62 -7.15 9.84
N ILE A 150 -10.15 -5.90 9.85
CA ILE A 150 -10.92 -4.75 9.35
C ILE A 150 -10.72 -4.65 7.82
N TRP A 151 -11.12 -5.72 7.13
CA TRP A 151 -10.89 -5.91 5.70
C TRP A 151 -11.57 -4.85 4.82
N TRP A 152 -12.71 -4.28 5.26
CA TRP A 152 -13.44 -3.27 4.48
C TRP A 152 -12.72 -1.93 4.40
N VAL A 153 -11.93 -1.56 5.43
CA VAL A 153 -11.04 -0.38 5.34
C VAL A 153 -9.79 -0.72 4.52
N ARG A 154 -9.22 -1.92 4.71
CA ARG A 154 -8.02 -2.36 4.00
C ARG A 154 -8.19 -2.31 2.49
N ARG A 155 -9.35 -2.71 1.95
CA ARG A 155 -9.61 -2.77 0.51
C ARG A 155 -9.62 -1.41 -0.20
N GLY A 156 -9.76 -0.29 0.54
CA GLY A 156 -9.72 1.06 0.01
C GLY A 156 -10.76 1.99 0.63
N GLU A 157 -10.32 3.21 0.94
CA GLU A 157 -11.16 4.29 1.50
C GLU A 157 -10.90 5.63 0.80
N LEU A 158 -9.80 5.75 0.06
CA LEU A 158 -9.45 6.93 -0.72
C LEU A 158 -9.34 6.57 -2.20
N TYR A 159 -10.08 7.28 -3.05
CA TYR A 159 -9.96 7.11 -4.52
C TYR A 159 -8.51 7.33 -4.99
N PRO A 160 -7.86 6.32 -5.63
CA PRO A 160 -6.43 6.37 -5.92
C PRO A 160 -6.07 7.15 -7.19
N TRP A 161 -7.01 7.48 -8.08
CA TRP A 161 -6.74 7.96 -9.45
C TRP A 161 -5.83 9.17 -9.52
N LYS A 162 -6.03 10.18 -8.66
CA LYS A 162 -5.20 11.37 -8.59
C LYS A 162 -3.73 11.04 -8.34
N TYR A 163 -3.47 10.04 -7.52
CA TYR A 163 -2.14 9.58 -7.15
C TYR A 163 -1.56 8.72 -8.25
N LEU A 164 -2.33 7.78 -8.79
CA LEU A 164 -1.93 6.94 -9.93
C LEU A 164 -1.56 7.78 -11.15
N ASP A 165 -2.36 8.82 -11.48
CA ASP A 165 -2.06 9.75 -12.57
C ASP A 165 -0.73 10.49 -12.34
N ALA A 166 -0.43 10.89 -11.09
CA ALA A 166 0.83 11.54 -10.73
C ALA A 166 2.02 10.57 -10.81
N TRP A 167 1.89 9.39 -10.18
CA TRP A 167 2.97 8.40 -10.15
C TRP A 167 3.30 7.85 -11.54
N LYS A 168 2.31 7.70 -12.40
CA LYS A 168 2.50 7.29 -13.81
C LYS A 168 3.46 8.19 -14.59
N VAL A 169 3.51 9.47 -14.24
CA VAL A 169 4.38 10.47 -14.88
C VAL A 169 5.57 10.87 -13.99
N GLY A 170 5.89 10.06 -12.98
CA GLY A 170 7.04 10.26 -12.11
C GLY A 170 6.92 11.44 -11.13
N LYS A 171 5.70 11.89 -10.84
CA LYS A 171 5.47 12.95 -9.84
C LYS A 171 5.25 12.34 -8.46
N ASP A 172 6.02 12.79 -7.48
CA ASP A 172 5.88 12.42 -6.07
C ASP A 172 4.67 13.15 -5.45
N LEU A 173 3.53 12.48 -5.44
CA LEU A 173 2.31 12.98 -4.80
C LEU A 173 1.90 12.04 -3.66
N SER A 174 2.08 12.49 -2.41
CA SER A 174 1.70 11.71 -1.24
C SER A 174 0.18 11.76 -0.98
N PRO A 175 -0.47 10.60 -0.72
CA PRO A 175 -1.85 10.56 -0.27
C PRO A 175 -2.02 10.82 1.23
N ALA A 176 -0.96 10.86 2.03
CA ALA A 176 -0.99 10.89 3.49
C ALA A 176 -1.90 11.97 4.08
N LYS A 177 -1.83 13.21 3.58
CA LYS A 177 -2.69 14.30 4.05
C LYS A 177 -4.18 14.01 3.82
N SER A 178 -4.51 13.46 2.65
CA SER A 178 -5.90 13.13 2.27
C SER A 178 -6.42 11.94 3.08
N VAL A 179 -5.61 10.91 3.27
CA VAL A 179 -5.93 9.73 4.09
C VAL A 179 -6.19 10.16 5.53
N LYS A 180 -5.30 10.94 6.15
CA LYS A 180 -5.46 11.43 7.53
C LYS A 180 -6.73 12.29 7.71
N ALA A 181 -7.04 13.13 6.73
CA ALA A 181 -8.25 13.95 6.78
C ALA A 181 -9.52 13.09 6.67
N LEU A 182 -9.48 12.06 5.84
CA LEU A 182 -10.60 11.15 5.64
C LEU A 182 -10.80 10.24 6.87
N GLU A 183 -9.74 9.68 7.43
CA GLU A 183 -9.78 8.92 8.69
C GLU A 183 -10.39 9.76 9.83
N LYS A 184 -9.95 11.02 9.98
CA LYS A 184 -10.52 11.93 10.97
C LYS A 184 -12.02 12.16 10.76
N LYS A 185 -12.48 12.20 9.50
CA LYS A 185 -13.90 12.42 9.16
C LYS A 185 -14.76 11.19 9.41
N LEU A 186 -14.28 9.99 9.07
CA LEU A 186 -15.04 8.74 9.08
C LEU A 186 -14.85 7.92 10.37
N GLY A 187 -13.79 8.23 11.15
CA GLY A 187 -13.31 7.40 12.26
C GLY A 187 -12.37 6.30 11.78
N THR A 188 -11.54 5.80 12.69
CA THR A 188 -10.53 4.75 12.36
C THR A 188 -11.18 3.45 11.88
N ILE A 189 -12.39 3.14 12.36
CA ILE A 189 -13.17 1.97 11.93
C ILE A 189 -14.56 2.47 11.52
N PRO A 190 -14.73 2.91 10.26
CA PRO A 190 -16.03 3.33 9.75
C PRO A 190 -17.01 2.16 9.73
N VAL A 191 -18.30 2.47 9.81
CA VAL A 191 -19.35 1.48 9.74
C VAL A 191 -19.26 0.73 8.41
N HIS A 192 -19.22 -0.61 8.47
CA HIS A 192 -19.28 -1.44 7.27
C HIS A 192 -20.70 -1.38 6.69
N THR A 193 -20.85 -0.80 5.52
CA THR A 193 -22.14 -0.64 4.83
C THR A 193 -22.52 -1.84 3.95
N GLY A 194 -22.04 -3.02 4.31
CA GLY A 194 -22.38 -4.33 3.75
C GLY A 194 -22.24 -4.49 2.24
N TYR A 195 -21.16 -5.12 1.80
CA TYR A 195 -21.06 -5.89 0.54
C TYR A 195 -19.96 -6.93 0.72
#